data_77f3c2576dbaa869b06e091cd9ff9f15
#
_entry.id   77f3c2576dbaa869b06e091cd9ff9f15
#
_cell.length_a   1.000
_cell.length_b   1.000
_cell.length_c   1.000
_cell.angle_alpha   90.00
_cell.angle_beta   90.00
_cell.angle_gamma   90.00
#
_symmetry.space_group_name_H-M   'P 1'
#
loop_
_entity.id
_entity.type
_entity.pdbx_description
1 polymer ?
#
loop_
_entity_poly.entity_id
_entity_poly.type
_entity_poly.pdbx_seq_one_letter_code
_entity_poly.pdbx_strand_id
1 'polypeptide(L)'
;MSADEDRLRARLLEELLDELLRSRDIRKPRVFFVEGIPERKEERTFDVNEQVLRLSSELESLRSQFNRYMKIETREESASHFKQLVSKISEISEVYTQNTTDGIVFWIFYDKGDRIEVLEKIVDAECELERIFKGLNFEYKVLSQDSINPRIMSQVELLFKR
;
A
#
# COMPACT_ATOMS: atom_id res chain seq x y z
N MET A 1 -14.60 1.78 -7.97
CA MET A 1 -14.51 2.89 -6.99
C MET A 1 -15.44 3.99 -7.45
N SER A 2 -16.36 4.39 -6.58
CA SER A 2 -17.35 5.41 -6.91
C SER A 2 -16.71 6.79 -6.78
N ALA A 3 -17.07 7.74 -7.67
CA ALA A 3 -16.64 9.14 -7.59
C ALA A 3 -16.98 9.81 -6.24
N ASP A 4 -17.89 9.21 -5.49
CA ASP A 4 -18.28 9.65 -4.14
C ASP A 4 -17.25 9.25 -3.08
N GLU A 5 -16.54 8.12 -3.23
CA GLU A 5 -15.47 7.71 -2.31
C GLU A 5 -14.24 8.62 -2.45
N ASP A 6 -13.89 9.03 -3.67
CA ASP A 6 -12.79 9.95 -3.90
C ASP A 6 -13.09 11.34 -3.34
N ARG A 7 -14.34 11.79 -3.41
CA ARG A 7 -14.81 13.04 -2.80
C ARG A 7 -14.79 12.97 -1.27
N LEU A 8 -15.14 11.82 -0.70
CA LEU A 8 -15.13 11.62 0.75
C LEU A 8 -13.69 11.62 1.29
N ARG A 9 -12.77 10.94 0.58
CA ARG A 9 -11.33 10.92 0.91
C ARG A 9 -10.70 12.32 0.80
N ALA A 10 -11.04 13.07 -0.23
CA ALA A 10 -10.56 14.44 -0.39
C ALA A 10 -11.04 15.36 0.75
N ARG A 11 -12.31 15.26 1.16
CA ARG A 11 -12.84 16.01 2.30
C ARG A 11 -12.18 15.64 3.63
N LEU A 12 -11.97 14.36 3.89
CA LEU A 12 -11.28 13.90 5.11
C LEU A 12 -9.83 14.40 5.16
N LEU A 13 -9.15 14.45 4.03
CA LEU A 13 -7.79 15.01 3.96
C LEU A 13 -7.76 16.52 4.19
N GLU A 14 -8.75 17.26 3.68
CA GLU A 14 -8.88 18.70 3.94
C GLU A 14 -9.20 18.98 5.41
N GLU A 15 -10.11 18.22 6.03
CA GLU A 15 -10.44 18.35 7.44
C GLU A 15 -9.25 18.04 8.35
N LEU A 16 -8.47 16.97 8.06
CA LEU A 16 -7.25 16.62 8.79
C LEU A 16 -6.16 17.68 8.64
N LEU A 17 -6.01 18.27 7.45
CA LEU A 17 -5.06 19.35 7.21
C LEU A 17 -5.47 20.63 7.98
N ASP A 18 -6.74 20.95 7.99
CA ASP A 18 -7.26 22.10 8.73
C ASP A 18 -7.12 21.91 10.25
N GLU A 19 -7.31 20.69 10.76
CA GLU A 19 -7.15 20.36 12.17
C GLU A 19 -5.68 20.39 12.59
N LEU A 20 -4.76 19.90 11.74
CA LEU A 20 -3.31 20.03 11.92
C LEU A 20 -2.83 21.48 11.87
N LEU A 21 -3.42 22.30 11.02
CA LEU A 21 -3.10 23.74 10.96
C LEU A 21 -3.67 24.49 12.15
N ARG A 22 -4.84 24.12 12.68
CA ARG A 22 -5.45 24.70 13.87
C ARG A 22 -4.76 24.25 15.17
N SER A 23 -4.28 23.03 15.25
CA SER A 23 -3.57 22.52 16.44
C SER A 23 -2.18 23.12 16.60
N ARG A 24 -1.60 23.69 15.54
CA ARG A 24 -0.45 24.59 15.62
C ARG A 24 -0.93 25.96 16.04
N ASP A 25 -1.25 26.11 17.32
CA ASP A 25 -1.34 27.42 17.97
C ASP A 25 0.04 28.09 17.85
N ILE A 26 0.26 28.74 16.72
CA ILE A 26 1.44 29.58 16.49
C ILE A 26 1.23 30.77 17.41
N ARG A 27 1.60 30.60 18.69
CA ARG A 27 1.73 31.73 19.60
C ARG A 27 2.67 32.71 18.94
N LYS A 28 2.09 33.76 18.38
CA LYS A 28 2.86 34.89 17.89
C LYS A 28 3.86 35.24 18.98
N PRO A 29 5.15 35.33 18.68
CA PRO A 29 6.14 35.70 19.68
C PRO A 29 5.73 37.07 20.23
N ARG A 30 5.32 37.14 21.50
CA ARG A 30 5.15 38.39 22.20
C ARG A 30 6.56 38.94 22.41
N VAL A 31 6.93 39.93 21.60
CA VAL A 31 8.14 40.70 21.80
C VAL A 31 7.92 41.56 23.03
N PHE A 32 8.45 41.14 24.19
CA PHE A 32 8.54 41.98 25.34
C PHE A 32 9.82 42.80 25.23
N PHE A 33 9.70 44.10 24.97
CA PHE A 33 10.80 45.00 25.15
C PHE A 33 11.02 45.17 26.66
N VAL A 34 12.10 44.59 27.18
CA VAL A 34 12.62 44.94 28.53
C VAL A 34 13.82 45.84 28.29
N GLU A 35 13.66 47.10 28.60
CA GLU A 35 14.78 48.04 28.64
C GLU A 35 15.71 47.67 29.81
N GLY A 36 16.98 47.50 29.49
CA GLY A 36 18.07 47.52 30.43
C GLY A 36 18.49 46.16 31.00
N ILE A 37 19.47 45.51 30.31
CA ILE A 37 20.69 44.90 30.86
C ILE A 37 21.41 44.27 29.67
N PRO A 38 22.70 44.56 29.41
CA PRO A 38 23.46 43.93 28.32
C PRO A 38 24.06 42.63 28.83
N GLU A 39 23.30 41.56 28.92
CA GLU A 39 23.85 40.23 28.95
C GLU A 39 23.87 39.68 27.53
N ARG A 40 25.07 39.31 27.09
CA ARG A 40 25.30 38.51 25.88
C ARG A 40 24.42 37.26 25.92
N LYS A 41 23.22 37.34 25.42
CA LYS A 41 22.48 36.19 24.99
C LYS A 41 22.99 35.90 23.58
N GLU A 42 23.61 34.74 23.43
CA GLU A 42 23.75 34.13 22.13
C GLU A 42 22.36 34.14 21.49
N GLU A 43 22.13 35.06 20.56
CA GLU A 43 21.00 35.04 19.68
C GLU A 43 21.11 33.75 18.91
N ARG A 44 20.41 32.72 19.37
CA ARG A 44 20.07 31.61 18.49
C ARG A 44 19.21 32.23 17.39
N THR A 45 19.87 32.70 16.36
CA THR A 45 19.21 33.03 15.11
C THR A 45 18.43 31.80 14.71
N PHE A 46 17.13 31.91 14.85
CA PHE A 46 16.20 30.84 14.50
C PHE A 46 16.29 30.71 12.99
N ASP A 47 17.11 29.76 12.53
CA ASP A 47 17.31 29.56 11.11
C ASP A 47 16.05 28.93 10.53
N VAL A 48 15.17 29.82 10.02
CA VAL A 48 13.91 29.42 9.37
C VAL A 48 14.19 28.42 8.24
N ASN A 49 15.33 28.56 7.56
CA ASN A 49 15.73 27.67 6.47
C ASN A 49 16.01 26.26 6.98
N GLU A 50 16.70 26.13 8.12
CA GLU A 50 16.98 24.82 8.73
C GLU A 50 15.67 24.14 9.16
N GLN A 51 14.72 24.87 9.69
CA GLN A 51 13.41 24.33 10.06
C GLN A 51 12.57 23.93 8.83
N VAL A 52 12.59 24.73 7.77
CA VAL A 52 11.91 24.40 6.52
C VAL A 52 12.50 23.13 5.92
N LEU A 53 13.80 22.97 5.89
CA LEU A 53 14.48 21.78 5.41
C LEU A 53 14.12 20.54 6.25
N ARG A 54 14.10 20.69 7.58
CA ARG A 54 13.71 19.62 8.49
C ARG A 54 12.25 19.19 8.27
N LEU A 55 11.32 20.15 8.19
CA LEU A 55 9.91 19.86 7.93
C LEU A 55 9.70 19.21 6.55
N SER A 56 10.44 19.65 5.54
CA SER A 56 10.39 19.02 4.21
C SER A 56 10.84 17.57 4.26
N SER A 57 11.94 17.28 4.98
CA SER A 57 12.43 15.90 5.11
C SER A 57 11.46 15.01 5.92
N GLU A 58 10.84 15.56 6.97
CA GLU A 58 9.81 14.85 7.73
C GLU A 58 8.57 14.55 6.87
N LEU A 59 8.13 15.51 6.04
CA LEU A 59 7.02 15.31 5.11
C LEU A 59 7.33 14.24 4.05
N GLU A 60 8.53 14.23 3.49
CA GLU A 60 8.95 13.19 2.55
C GLU A 60 8.99 11.80 3.19
N SER A 61 9.47 11.73 4.43
CA SER A 61 9.47 10.49 5.22
C SER A 61 8.05 9.98 5.47
N LEU A 62 7.14 10.85 5.91
CA LEU A 62 5.74 10.51 6.14
C LEU A 62 5.05 10.07 4.84
N ARG A 63 5.30 10.77 3.73
CA ARG A 63 4.77 10.39 2.41
C ARG A 63 5.27 9.02 1.98
N SER A 64 6.54 8.73 2.21
CA SER A 64 7.13 7.42 1.91
C SER A 64 6.50 6.31 2.75
N GLN A 65 6.31 6.53 4.06
CA GLN A 65 5.66 5.58 4.96
C GLN A 65 4.19 5.34 4.56
N PHE A 66 3.45 6.40 4.25
CA PHE A 66 2.07 6.30 3.79
C PHE A 66 1.95 5.51 2.49
N ASN A 67 2.80 5.79 1.50
CA ASN A 67 2.82 5.06 0.24
C ASN A 67 3.15 3.57 0.46
N ARG A 68 4.03 3.27 1.41
CA ARG A 68 4.37 1.88 1.77
C ARG A 68 3.18 1.17 2.41
N TYR A 69 2.49 1.84 3.32
CA TYR A 69 1.29 1.31 3.97
C TYR A 69 0.18 1.04 2.96
N MET A 70 -0.13 2.00 2.11
CA MET A 70 -1.13 1.86 1.05
C MET A 70 -0.81 0.69 0.10
N LYS A 71 0.46 0.49 -0.25
CA LYS A 71 0.86 -0.66 -1.07
C LYS A 71 0.60 -2.00 -0.38
N ILE A 72 0.82 -2.10 0.93
CA ILE A 72 0.56 -3.32 1.69
C ILE A 72 -0.94 -3.62 1.73
N GLU A 73 -1.76 -2.64 2.12
CA GLU A 73 -3.21 -2.77 2.19
C GLU A 73 -3.80 -3.18 0.83
N THR A 74 -3.39 -2.51 -0.24
CA THR A 74 -3.85 -2.83 -1.60
C THR A 74 -3.46 -4.26 -2.03
N ARG A 75 -2.32 -4.79 -1.57
CA ARG A 75 -1.91 -6.17 -1.84
C ARG A 75 -2.80 -7.18 -1.12
N GLU A 76 -3.10 -6.95 0.15
CA GLU A 76 -3.97 -7.82 0.93
C GLU A 76 -5.39 -7.86 0.35
N GLU A 77 -5.92 -6.71 -0.04
CA GLU A 77 -7.21 -6.61 -0.71
C GLU A 77 -7.21 -7.35 -2.05
N SER A 78 -6.17 -7.16 -2.87
CA SER A 78 -6.08 -7.81 -4.17
C SER A 78 -5.94 -9.33 -4.05
N ALA A 79 -5.17 -9.82 -3.09
CA ALA A 79 -5.06 -11.24 -2.79
C ALA A 79 -6.40 -11.83 -2.33
N SER A 80 -7.12 -11.12 -1.45
CA SER A 80 -8.45 -11.52 -0.99
C SER A 80 -9.47 -11.57 -2.13
N HIS A 81 -9.43 -10.59 -3.04
CA HIS A 81 -10.29 -10.55 -4.21
C HIS A 81 -9.98 -11.70 -5.18
N PHE A 82 -8.69 -11.92 -5.47
CA PHE A 82 -8.27 -13.05 -6.31
C PHE A 82 -8.71 -14.39 -5.73
N LYS A 83 -8.58 -14.59 -4.41
CA LYS A 83 -9.10 -15.77 -3.73
C LYS A 83 -10.58 -16.00 -4.01
N GLN A 84 -11.41 -14.96 -4.00
CA GLN A 84 -12.85 -15.07 -4.29
C GLN A 84 -13.10 -15.48 -5.75
N LEU A 85 -12.30 -14.99 -6.69
CA LEU A 85 -12.42 -15.32 -8.10
C LEU A 85 -12.05 -16.79 -8.34
N VAL A 86 -10.87 -17.21 -7.88
CA VAL A 86 -10.35 -18.56 -8.10
C VAL A 86 -11.12 -19.64 -7.33
N SER A 87 -11.77 -19.30 -6.21
CA SER A 87 -12.59 -20.24 -5.45
C SER A 87 -13.79 -20.78 -6.24
N LYS A 88 -14.21 -20.06 -7.28
CA LYS A 88 -15.30 -20.45 -8.19
C LYS A 88 -14.84 -21.43 -9.26
N ILE A 89 -13.54 -21.56 -9.49
CA ILE A 89 -12.94 -22.45 -10.50
C ILE A 89 -12.72 -23.83 -9.86
N SER A 90 -13.52 -24.81 -10.23
CA SER A 90 -13.56 -26.14 -9.58
C SER A 90 -12.27 -26.94 -9.76
N GLU A 91 -11.50 -26.65 -10.78
CA GLU A 91 -10.26 -27.33 -11.15
C GLU A 91 -9.06 -26.88 -10.30
N ILE A 92 -9.15 -25.72 -9.65
CA ILE A 92 -8.08 -25.20 -8.80
C ILE A 92 -8.15 -25.84 -7.41
N SER A 93 -7.05 -26.47 -7.00
CA SER A 93 -6.89 -27.11 -5.71
C SER A 93 -6.24 -26.22 -4.67
N GLU A 94 -5.18 -25.53 -5.02
CA GLU A 94 -4.42 -24.68 -4.11
C GLU A 94 -3.93 -23.39 -4.81
N VAL A 95 -3.89 -22.28 -4.06
CA VAL A 95 -3.28 -21.03 -4.51
C VAL A 95 -2.39 -20.50 -3.40
N TYR A 96 -1.20 -20.11 -3.77
CA TYR A 96 -0.26 -19.44 -2.87
C TYR A 96 0.14 -18.09 -3.42
N THR A 97 0.56 -17.21 -2.53
CA THR A 97 1.03 -15.86 -2.86
C THR A 97 2.46 -15.65 -2.45
N GLN A 98 3.17 -14.85 -3.22
CA GLN A 98 4.49 -14.35 -2.90
C GLN A 98 4.52 -12.84 -3.16
N ASN A 99 4.74 -12.06 -2.11
CA ASN A 99 4.91 -10.63 -2.25
C ASN A 99 6.27 -10.31 -2.85
N THR A 100 6.28 -9.47 -3.88
CA THR A 100 7.49 -8.93 -4.49
C THR A 100 7.61 -7.44 -4.19
N THR A 101 8.70 -6.80 -4.62
CA THR A 101 8.88 -5.35 -4.44
C THR A 101 7.75 -4.55 -5.10
N ASP A 102 7.29 -4.98 -6.28
CA ASP A 102 6.39 -4.20 -7.11
C ASP A 102 4.98 -4.79 -7.24
N GLY A 103 4.74 -5.99 -6.68
CA GLY A 103 3.46 -6.66 -6.86
C GLY A 103 3.32 -7.98 -6.12
N ILE A 104 2.55 -8.88 -6.70
CA ILE A 104 2.25 -10.20 -6.15
C ILE A 104 2.44 -11.25 -7.24
N VAL A 105 3.07 -12.37 -6.88
CA VAL A 105 3.10 -13.58 -7.68
C VAL A 105 2.07 -14.56 -7.12
N PHE A 106 1.14 -14.99 -7.95
CA PHE A 106 0.19 -16.05 -7.63
C PHE A 106 0.67 -17.38 -8.19
N TRP A 107 0.83 -18.38 -7.32
CA TRP A 107 1.14 -19.76 -7.67
C TRP A 107 -0.15 -20.57 -7.59
N ILE A 108 -0.67 -21.00 -8.73
CA ILE A 108 -1.98 -21.62 -8.89
C ILE A 108 -1.78 -23.08 -9.25
N PHE A 109 -2.27 -23.96 -8.42
CA PHE A 109 -2.20 -25.40 -8.64
C PHE A 109 -3.57 -25.96 -8.97
N TYR A 110 -3.64 -26.73 -10.05
CA TYR A 110 -4.85 -27.43 -10.46
C TYR A 110 -4.66 -28.94 -10.37
N ASP A 111 -5.72 -29.65 -10.01
CA ASP A 111 -5.75 -31.11 -9.85
C ASP A 111 -6.60 -31.82 -10.92
N LYS A 112 -7.45 -31.09 -11.63
CA LYS A 112 -8.41 -31.63 -12.61
C LYS A 112 -8.48 -30.73 -13.85
N GLY A 113 -8.97 -31.35 -14.94
CA GLY A 113 -9.23 -30.62 -16.17
C GLY A 113 -8.02 -30.53 -17.11
N ASP A 114 -8.28 -30.03 -18.31
CA ASP A 114 -7.24 -29.72 -19.28
C ASP A 114 -6.58 -28.40 -18.89
N ARG A 115 -5.26 -28.33 -19.10
CA ARG A 115 -4.47 -27.13 -18.80
C ARG A 115 -4.99 -25.89 -19.52
N ILE A 116 -5.45 -26.04 -20.75
CA ILE A 116 -5.91 -24.90 -21.57
C ILE A 116 -7.22 -24.36 -21.01
N GLU A 117 -8.17 -25.22 -20.66
CA GLU A 117 -9.45 -24.82 -20.06
C GLU A 117 -9.25 -24.12 -18.71
N VAL A 118 -8.31 -24.59 -17.90
CA VAL A 118 -7.96 -23.96 -16.62
C VAL A 118 -7.34 -22.60 -16.84
N LEU A 119 -6.42 -22.48 -17.82
CA LEU A 119 -5.79 -21.21 -18.17
C LEU A 119 -6.82 -20.18 -18.64
N GLU A 120 -7.77 -20.55 -19.50
CA GLU A 120 -8.82 -19.63 -19.97
C GLU A 120 -9.63 -19.03 -18.79
N LYS A 121 -10.04 -19.88 -17.83
CA LYS A 121 -10.76 -19.41 -16.64
C LYS A 121 -9.92 -18.51 -15.74
N ILE A 122 -8.61 -18.79 -15.64
CA ILE A 122 -7.69 -17.96 -14.86
C ILE A 122 -7.48 -16.60 -15.53
N VAL A 123 -7.35 -16.55 -16.86
CA VAL A 123 -7.20 -15.30 -17.62
C VAL A 123 -8.37 -14.33 -17.35
N ASP A 124 -9.60 -14.85 -17.27
CA ASP A 124 -10.75 -14.01 -16.91
C ASP A 124 -10.61 -13.42 -15.50
N ALA A 125 -10.13 -14.20 -14.54
CA ALA A 125 -9.87 -13.73 -13.18
C ALA A 125 -8.71 -12.72 -13.11
N GLU A 126 -7.65 -12.96 -13.90
CA GLU A 126 -6.51 -12.03 -14.06
C GLU A 126 -6.98 -10.67 -14.60
N CYS A 127 -7.72 -10.66 -15.70
CA CYS A 127 -8.25 -9.45 -16.32
C CYS A 127 -9.12 -8.64 -15.34
N GLU A 128 -9.94 -9.32 -14.54
CA GLU A 128 -10.78 -8.67 -13.54
C GLU A 128 -9.94 -8.04 -12.44
N LEU A 129 -8.92 -8.76 -11.93
CA LEU A 129 -8.03 -8.28 -10.89
C LEU A 129 -7.24 -7.04 -11.35
N GLU A 130 -6.63 -7.10 -12.54
CA GLU A 130 -5.85 -6.00 -13.11
C GLU A 130 -6.71 -4.75 -13.38
N ARG A 131 -7.97 -4.94 -13.75
CA ARG A 131 -8.92 -3.84 -13.95
C ARG A 131 -9.21 -3.08 -12.66
N ILE A 132 -9.29 -3.81 -11.53
CA ILE A 132 -9.64 -3.24 -10.22
C ILE A 132 -8.41 -2.63 -9.54
N PHE A 133 -7.30 -3.34 -9.53
CA PHE A 133 -6.09 -2.96 -8.79
C PHE A 133 -4.99 -2.40 -9.70
N LYS A 134 -5.30 -1.27 -10.34
CA LYS A 134 -4.35 -0.58 -11.22
C LYS A 134 -3.12 -0.12 -10.43
N GLY A 135 -1.93 -0.41 -10.98
CA GLY A 135 -0.65 0.02 -10.40
C GLY A 135 0.04 -1.02 -9.50
N LEU A 136 -0.56 -2.21 -9.33
CA LEU A 136 0.15 -3.40 -8.88
C LEU A 136 0.53 -4.28 -10.07
N ASN A 137 1.70 -4.89 -10.00
CA ASN A 137 2.11 -5.90 -10.97
C ASN A 137 1.66 -7.28 -10.47
N PHE A 138 1.00 -8.02 -11.33
CA PHE A 138 0.59 -9.39 -11.03
C PHE A 138 1.35 -10.35 -11.95
N GLU A 139 1.86 -11.43 -11.37
CA GLU A 139 2.47 -12.55 -12.10
C GLU A 139 1.72 -13.82 -11.72
N TYR A 140 1.38 -14.63 -12.70
CA TYR A 140 0.60 -15.84 -12.51
C TYR A 140 1.39 -17.06 -12.96
N LYS A 141 1.54 -18.05 -12.10
CA LYS A 141 2.24 -19.31 -12.36
C LYS A 141 1.26 -20.46 -12.17
N VAL A 142 0.78 -21.00 -13.28
CA VAL A 142 -0.21 -22.09 -13.31
C VAL A 142 0.51 -23.42 -13.51
N LEU A 143 0.39 -24.31 -12.53
CA LEU A 143 1.11 -25.55 -12.44
C LEU A 143 0.16 -26.71 -12.10
N SER A 144 0.45 -27.90 -12.61
CA SER A 144 -0.21 -29.11 -12.12
C SER A 144 0.17 -29.38 -10.66
N GLN A 145 -0.73 -29.94 -9.89
CA GLN A 145 -0.49 -30.31 -8.49
C GLN A 145 0.72 -31.23 -8.32
N ASP A 146 0.99 -32.10 -9.30
CA ASP A 146 2.17 -32.98 -9.30
C ASP A 146 3.51 -32.22 -9.41
N SER A 147 3.47 -30.96 -9.78
CA SER A 147 4.66 -30.11 -9.96
C SER A 147 5.06 -29.33 -8.70
N ILE A 148 4.44 -29.60 -7.56
CA ILE A 148 4.73 -28.92 -6.29
C ILE A 148 6.17 -29.20 -5.86
N ASN A 149 6.99 -28.14 -5.79
CA ASN A 149 8.36 -28.22 -5.32
C ASN A 149 8.45 -27.68 -3.88
N PRO A 150 8.87 -28.49 -2.89
CA PRO A 150 8.96 -28.06 -1.50
C PRO A 150 9.82 -26.81 -1.26
N ARG A 151 10.83 -26.57 -2.11
CA ARG A 151 11.70 -25.39 -2.00
C ARG A 151 10.95 -24.10 -2.35
N ILE A 152 10.02 -24.16 -3.30
CA ILE A 152 9.20 -23.02 -3.69
C ILE A 152 8.21 -22.73 -2.57
N MET A 153 7.63 -23.79 -2.01
CA MET A 153 6.59 -23.68 -0.98
C MET A 153 7.08 -23.06 0.34
N SER A 154 8.39 -23.08 0.61
CA SER A 154 8.96 -22.43 1.79
C SER A 154 8.99 -20.89 1.73
N GLN A 155 8.74 -20.31 0.56
CA GLN A 155 8.83 -18.88 0.30
C GLN A 155 7.48 -18.22 -0.05
N VAL A 156 6.41 -18.99 -0.01
CA VAL A 156 5.07 -18.56 -0.40
C VAL A 156 4.07 -18.78 0.72
N GLU A 157 3.04 -17.95 0.75
CA GLU A 157 1.95 -18.02 1.72
C GLU A 157 0.72 -18.69 1.11
N LEU A 158 0.09 -19.60 1.85
CA LEU A 158 -1.14 -20.24 1.40
C LEU A 158 -2.29 -19.24 1.39
N LEU A 159 -2.84 -18.98 0.22
CA LEU A 159 -4.00 -18.09 0.04
C LEU A 159 -5.32 -18.86 0.05
N PHE A 160 -5.35 -20.02 -0.64
CA PHE A 160 -6.55 -20.82 -0.84
C PHE A 160 -6.19 -22.31 -0.94
N LYS A 161 -7.02 -23.16 -0.34
CA LYS A 161 -6.97 -24.61 -0.47
C LYS A 161 -8.40 -25.16 -0.45
N ARG A 162 -8.69 -26.08 -1.39
CA ARG A 162 -9.98 -26.76 -1.48
C ARG A 162 -9.96 -28.07 -0.72
#